data_21c94e59536be31b40a568fa861b2f74
#
_entry.id   21c94e59536be31b40a568fa861b2f74
#
_cell.length_a   1.000
_cell.length_b   1.000
_cell.length_c   1.000
_cell.angle_alpha   90.00
_cell.angle_beta   90.00
_cell.angle_gamma   90.00
#
_symmetry.space_group_name_H-M   'P 1'
#
loop_
_entity.id
_entity.type
_entity.pdbx_description
1 polymer ?
#
loop_
_entity_poly.entity_id
_entity_poly.type
_entity_poly.pdbx_seq_one_letter_code
_entity_poly.pdbx_strand_id
1 'polypeptide(L)'
;MKATWNDMIVAEAPKEDLIRIEGNWYFPPSSIKKELYSESDHHTTCHWKGEASYFDVTASGQTNDFGAWYYPVPMQGSVERVGKDFANYVAFWNGITVTE
;
A
#
# COMPACT_ATOMS: atom_id res chain seq x y z
N MET A 1 -7.82 11.27 0.89
CA MET A 1 -7.59 10.36 -0.26
C MET A 1 -8.18 8.99 0.03
N LYS A 2 -8.61 8.31 -0.99
CA LYS A 2 -9.29 7.00 -0.90
C LYS A 2 -8.67 6.04 -1.88
N ALA A 3 -8.56 4.77 -1.47
CA ALA A 3 -8.30 3.65 -2.37
C ALA A 3 -9.59 2.85 -2.51
N THR A 4 -9.98 2.56 -3.75
CA THR A 4 -11.28 1.91 -4.05
C THR A 4 -11.06 0.67 -4.89
N TRP A 5 -11.68 -0.42 -4.49
CA TRP A 5 -11.72 -1.68 -5.23
C TRP A 5 -13.14 -2.22 -5.25
N ASN A 6 -13.62 -2.57 -6.45
CA ASN A 6 -14.94 -3.20 -6.64
C ASN A 6 -16.05 -2.42 -5.91
N ASP A 7 -16.06 -1.09 -6.10
CA ASP A 7 -17.02 -0.13 -5.54
C ASP A 7 -16.96 0.00 -4.00
N MET A 8 -15.91 -0.51 -3.36
CA MET A 8 -15.70 -0.34 -1.92
C MET A 8 -14.45 0.47 -1.64
N ILE A 9 -14.54 1.36 -0.65
CA ILE A 9 -13.37 2.05 -0.13
C ILE A 9 -12.60 1.05 0.74
N VAL A 10 -11.35 0.76 0.38
CA VAL A 10 -10.51 -0.20 1.09
C VAL A 10 -9.44 0.46 1.95
N ALA A 11 -9.20 1.75 1.74
CA ALA A 11 -8.34 2.57 2.59
C ALA A 11 -8.74 4.03 2.44
N GLU A 12 -8.62 4.79 3.53
CA GLU A 12 -8.93 6.22 3.49
C GLU A 12 -8.14 6.96 4.56
N ALA A 13 -7.52 8.07 4.17
CA ALA A 13 -6.79 8.94 5.10
C ALA A 13 -6.70 10.35 4.52
N PRO A 14 -6.51 11.38 5.38
CA PRO A 14 -6.21 12.72 4.89
C PRO A 14 -4.94 12.71 4.02
N LYS A 15 -4.94 13.52 2.98
CA LYS A 15 -3.81 13.57 2.04
C LYS A 15 -2.49 13.87 2.74
N GLU A 16 -2.52 14.72 3.76
CA GLU A 16 -1.32 15.10 4.52
C GLU A 16 -0.70 13.94 5.30
N ASP A 17 -1.45 12.85 5.52
CA ASP A 17 -0.94 11.68 6.22
C ASP A 17 -0.32 10.65 5.26
N LEU A 18 -0.46 10.86 3.95
CA LEU A 18 0.11 9.96 2.96
C LEU A 18 1.56 10.36 2.64
N ILE A 19 2.31 9.39 2.14
CA ILE A 19 3.67 9.63 1.63
C ILE A 19 3.65 9.35 0.13
N ARG A 20 4.20 10.28 -0.66
CA ARG A 20 4.32 10.06 -2.10
C ARG A 20 5.74 9.62 -2.43
N ILE A 21 5.85 8.44 -3.06
CA ILE A 21 7.14 7.88 -3.47
C ILE A 21 7.01 7.40 -4.91
N GLU A 22 7.84 7.94 -5.81
CA GLU A 22 7.88 7.52 -7.22
C GLU A 22 6.52 7.55 -7.91
N GLY A 23 5.71 8.55 -7.58
CA GLY A 23 4.39 8.71 -8.20
C GLY A 23 3.28 7.88 -7.56
N ASN A 24 3.58 7.07 -6.56
CA ASN A 24 2.56 6.29 -5.85
C ASN A 24 2.26 6.90 -4.48
N TRP A 25 0.99 6.85 -4.10
CA TRP A 25 0.55 7.29 -2.77
C TRP A 25 0.58 6.12 -1.81
N TYR A 26 1.30 6.29 -0.69
CA TYR A 26 1.41 5.28 0.37
C TYR A 26 0.54 5.71 1.55
N PHE A 27 -0.37 4.84 1.93
CA PHE A 27 -1.34 5.08 2.99
C PHE A 27 -0.81 4.58 4.33
N PRO A 28 -1.05 5.31 5.44
CA PRO A 28 -0.67 4.81 6.77
C PRO A 28 -1.25 3.42 7.04
N PRO A 29 -0.53 2.55 7.75
CA PRO A 29 -1.05 1.21 8.05
C PRO A 29 -2.36 1.23 8.83
N SER A 30 -2.63 2.29 9.60
CA SER A 30 -3.89 2.42 10.34
C SER A 30 -5.09 2.80 9.46
N SER A 31 -4.86 3.20 8.21
CA SER A 31 -5.92 3.67 7.32
C SER A 31 -6.56 2.58 6.49
N ILE A 32 -6.00 1.37 6.45
CA ILE A 32 -6.56 0.26 5.69
C ILE A 32 -7.64 -0.45 6.51
N LYS A 33 -8.65 -0.95 5.80
CA LYS A 33 -9.70 -1.77 6.44
C LYS A 33 -9.21 -3.21 6.49
N LYS A 34 -8.51 -3.56 7.55
CA LYS A 34 -7.73 -4.80 7.69
C LYS A 34 -8.53 -6.06 7.38
N GLU A 35 -9.83 -6.06 7.69
CA GLU A 35 -10.69 -7.23 7.44
C GLU A 35 -10.81 -7.58 5.96
N LEU A 36 -10.47 -6.64 5.06
CA LEU A 36 -10.52 -6.87 3.62
C LEU A 36 -9.20 -7.37 3.04
N TYR A 37 -8.16 -7.45 3.86
CA TYR A 37 -6.80 -7.76 3.41
C TYR A 37 -6.36 -9.11 3.94
N SER A 38 -5.66 -9.88 3.08
CA SER A 38 -4.96 -11.08 3.50
C SER A 38 -3.56 -11.06 2.91
N GLU A 39 -2.60 -11.63 3.61
CA GLU A 39 -1.22 -11.65 3.14
C GLU A 39 -1.08 -12.55 1.93
N SER A 40 -0.40 -12.05 0.91
CA SER A 40 -0.04 -12.80 -0.29
C SER A 40 1.35 -13.40 -0.13
N ASP A 41 1.59 -14.52 -0.83
CA ASP A 41 2.94 -15.09 -0.92
C ASP A 41 3.82 -14.35 -1.95
N HIS A 42 3.26 -13.37 -2.63
CA HIS A 42 4.00 -12.62 -3.65
C HIS A 42 4.95 -11.61 -3.00
N HIS A 43 6.18 -11.56 -3.51
CA HIS A 43 7.20 -10.61 -3.06
C HIS A 43 7.97 -10.10 -4.26
N THR A 44 8.41 -8.84 -4.19
CA THR A 44 9.32 -8.26 -5.18
C THR A 44 10.41 -7.50 -4.45
N THR A 45 11.54 -7.28 -5.12
CA THR A 45 12.65 -6.54 -4.52
C THR A 45 12.88 -5.24 -5.27
N CYS A 46 12.88 -4.12 -4.52
CA CYS A 46 13.31 -2.83 -5.02
C CYS A 46 14.75 -2.61 -4.55
N HIS A 47 15.64 -2.28 -5.47
CA HIS A 47 17.07 -2.21 -5.15
C HIS A 47 17.43 -1.12 -4.13
N TRP A 48 16.53 -0.18 -3.85
CA TRP A 48 16.80 0.86 -2.87
C TRP A 48 15.78 0.92 -1.72
N LYS A 49 14.55 0.45 -1.92
CA LYS A 49 13.53 0.45 -0.87
C LYS A 49 13.51 -0.83 -0.05
N GLY A 50 13.89 -1.95 -0.64
CA GLY A 50 13.92 -3.24 0.03
C GLY A 50 12.95 -4.25 -0.58
N GLU A 51 12.62 -5.30 0.18
CA GLU A 51 11.68 -6.32 -0.26
C GLU A 51 10.25 -5.85 0.01
N ALA A 52 9.44 -5.82 -1.04
CA ALA A 52 8.01 -5.53 -0.94
C ALA A 52 7.25 -6.81 -0.65
N SER A 53 6.34 -6.73 0.30
CA SER A 53 5.34 -7.77 0.57
C SER A 53 4.00 -7.28 0.04
N TYR A 54 3.09 -8.23 -0.24
CA TYR A 54 1.83 -7.90 -0.90
C TYR A 54 0.64 -8.39 -0.10
N PHE A 55 -0.48 -7.70 -0.27
CA PHE A 55 -1.78 -8.13 0.23
C PHE A 55 -2.69 -8.48 -0.94
N ASP A 56 -3.52 -9.51 -0.74
CA ASP A 56 -4.72 -9.71 -1.55
C ASP A 56 -5.83 -8.88 -0.91
N VAL A 57 -6.61 -8.19 -1.73
CA VAL A 57 -7.68 -7.30 -1.24
C VAL A 57 -9.01 -7.82 -1.74
N THR A 58 -9.92 -8.14 -0.81
CA THR A 58 -11.24 -8.66 -1.14
C THR A 58 -12.31 -7.63 -0.81
N ALA A 59 -13.17 -7.33 -1.78
CA ALA A 59 -14.28 -6.42 -1.59
C ALA A 59 -15.47 -6.90 -2.39
N SER A 60 -16.64 -6.93 -1.78
CA SER A 60 -17.89 -7.34 -2.43
C SER A 60 -17.78 -8.70 -3.12
N GLY A 61 -17.09 -9.65 -2.47
CA GLY A 61 -16.97 -11.00 -2.98
C GLY A 61 -15.91 -11.21 -4.07
N GLN A 62 -15.14 -10.18 -4.42
CA GLN A 62 -14.06 -10.31 -5.40
C GLN A 62 -12.71 -10.04 -4.77
N THR A 63 -11.74 -10.90 -5.08
CA THR A 63 -10.38 -10.76 -4.58
C THR A 63 -9.47 -10.19 -5.67
N ASN A 64 -8.75 -9.12 -5.33
CA ASN A 64 -7.68 -8.58 -6.14
C ASN A 64 -6.37 -9.17 -5.63
N ASP A 65 -5.79 -10.10 -6.41
CA ASP A 65 -4.55 -10.76 -6.02
C ASP A 65 -3.40 -9.76 -6.05
N PHE A 66 -2.65 -9.69 -4.95
CA PHE A 66 -1.51 -8.78 -4.74
C PHE A 66 -1.75 -7.35 -5.24
N GLY A 67 -2.97 -6.84 -5.02
CA GLY A 67 -3.33 -5.49 -5.43
C GLY A 67 -2.80 -4.37 -4.54
N ALA A 68 -2.21 -4.70 -3.40
CA ALA A 68 -1.59 -3.74 -2.49
C ALA A 68 -0.20 -4.23 -2.08
N TRP A 69 0.73 -3.28 -1.86
CA TRP A 69 2.07 -3.67 -1.41
C TRP A 69 2.54 -2.76 -0.29
N TYR A 70 3.53 -3.24 0.46
CA TYR A 70 4.13 -2.51 1.56
C TYR A 70 5.56 -3.00 1.78
N TYR A 71 6.37 -2.19 2.44
CA TYR A 71 7.74 -2.55 2.80
C TYR A 71 7.81 -2.74 4.32
N PRO A 72 7.79 -3.98 4.83
CA PRO A 72 7.82 -4.18 6.29
C PRO A 72 9.15 -3.75 6.92
N VAL A 73 10.25 -3.89 6.17
CA VAL A 73 11.58 -3.49 6.63
C VAL A 73 12.26 -2.70 5.52
N PRO A 74 12.07 -1.37 5.48
CA PRO A 74 12.75 -0.54 4.49
C PRO A 74 14.26 -0.71 4.54
N MET A 75 14.88 -0.75 3.36
CA MET A 75 16.33 -0.89 3.24
C MET A 75 17.04 0.29 3.90
N GLN A 76 18.20 0.03 4.50
CA GLN A 76 18.99 1.08 5.13
C GLN A 76 19.26 2.22 4.14
N GLY A 77 19.04 3.45 4.59
CA GLY A 77 19.21 4.64 3.78
C GLY A 77 17.97 5.07 3.01
N SER A 78 16.97 4.18 2.85
CA SER A 78 15.76 4.51 2.10
C SER A 78 14.87 5.50 2.82
N VAL A 79 14.77 5.40 4.13
CA VAL A 79 13.95 6.31 4.95
C VAL A 79 14.49 7.73 4.85
N GLU A 80 15.81 7.91 4.90
CA GLU A 80 16.46 9.21 4.77
C GLU A 80 16.23 9.78 3.35
N ARG A 81 16.31 8.92 2.34
CA ARG A 81 16.08 9.33 0.96
C ARG A 81 14.66 9.81 0.72
N VAL A 82 13.67 9.14 1.30
CA VAL A 82 12.25 9.53 1.21
C VAL A 82 11.97 10.74 2.10
N GLY A 83 12.65 10.84 3.24
CA GLY A 83 12.45 11.90 4.22
C GLY A 83 11.42 11.56 5.30
N LYS A 84 10.85 10.36 5.25
CA LYS A 84 9.88 9.86 6.24
C LYS A 84 10.00 8.36 6.33
N ASP A 85 9.70 7.81 7.51
CA ASP A 85 9.64 6.36 7.71
C ASP A 85 8.35 5.84 7.06
N PHE A 86 8.51 5.08 5.97
CA PHE A 86 7.38 4.52 5.23
C PHE A 86 7.14 3.04 5.53
N ALA A 87 7.77 2.50 6.56
CA ALA A 87 7.58 1.09 6.94
C ALA A 87 6.10 0.77 7.12
N ASN A 88 5.63 -0.31 6.47
CA ASN A 88 4.25 -0.80 6.51
C ASN A 88 3.19 0.14 5.91
N TYR A 89 3.59 1.26 5.33
CA TYR A 89 2.66 2.07 4.53
C TYR A 89 2.28 1.31 3.28
N VAL A 90 1.02 1.43 2.85
CA VAL A 90 0.43 0.57 1.82
C VAL A 90 0.15 1.37 0.56
N ALA A 91 0.62 0.86 -0.57
CA ALA A 91 0.34 1.42 -1.90
C ALA A 91 -0.51 0.43 -2.71
N PHE A 92 -1.15 0.92 -3.77
CA PHE A 92 -2.15 0.16 -4.51
C PHE A 92 -1.89 0.22 -6.01
N TRP A 93 -2.29 -0.84 -6.70
CA TRP A 93 -2.23 -0.95 -8.16
C TRP A 93 -3.23 -2.00 -8.64
N ASN A 94 -3.06 -2.49 -9.85
CA ASN A 94 -3.78 -3.65 -10.40
C ASN A 94 -5.31 -3.46 -10.38
N GLY A 95 -5.77 -2.27 -10.72
CA GLY A 95 -7.20 -1.98 -10.80
C GLY A 95 -7.77 -1.32 -9.54
N ILE A 96 -7.00 -1.23 -8.46
CA ILE A 96 -7.40 -0.45 -7.30
C ILE A 96 -7.07 1.01 -7.59
N THR A 97 -8.08 1.88 -7.55
CA THR A 97 -7.90 3.30 -7.88
C THR A 97 -7.71 4.13 -6.63
N VAL A 98 -6.81 5.12 -6.73
CA VAL A 98 -6.55 6.07 -5.65
C VAL A 98 -7.00 7.45 -6.11
N THR A 99 -7.89 8.08 -5.35
CA THR A 99 -8.45 9.39 -5.67
C THR A 99 -8.52 10.27 -4.44
N GLU A 100 -8.68 11.57 -4.67
CA GLU A 100 -8.89 12.53 -3.57
C GLU A 100 -10.30 12.54 -3.03
#